data_b60f5fd707a76e000877fcb6f1f1a624
#
_entry.id   b60f5fd707a76e000877fcb6f1f1a624
#
_cell.length_a   1.000
_cell.length_b   1.000
_cell.length_c   1.000
_cell.angle_alpha   90.00
_cell.angle_beta   90.00
_cell.angle_gamma   90.00
#
_symmetry.space_group_name_H-M   'P 1'
#
loop_
_entity.id
_entity.type
_entity.pdbx_description
1 polymer ?
#
loop_
_entity_poly.entity_id
_entity_poly.type
_entity_poly.pdbx_seq_one_letter_code
_entity_poly.pdbx_strand_id
1 'polypeptide(L)'
;KYCHVRGVQVHLTLNTLVSDREMTEAAELIRYAAQNNIDAFIVQDLGVVQLCRQIAPGVPIHGSTQMTVHSLPGVLLCAAMGIKRVVLSRELSREEIRYICANSPIEIEVFVHGALCMCYSGQCYMSAMIGGRSGNRGRCAQPCRQSYGYTHWQEKYPLSLKDNCLIPYLRELQEMGVVSLKLEGRMKRAEYVATVTAVYRKALDEMTVTKPM
;
A
#
# COMPACT_ATOMS: atom_id res chain seq x y z
N LYS A 1 5.77 3.17 20.87
CA LYS A 1 6.36 2.50 22.04
C LYS A 1 5.81 1.07 22.23
N TYR A 2 4.47 0.85 22.25
CA TYR A 2 3.88 -0.49 22.41
C TYR A 2 4.33 -1.49 21.33
N CYS A 3 4.39 -1.06 20.06
CA CYS A 3 4.83 -1.89 18.92
C CYS A 3 6.35 -2.13 18.98
N HIS A 4 7.14 -1.09 19.21
CA HIS A 4 8.61 -1.15 19.19
C HIS A 4 9.19 -2.13 20.23
N VAL A 5 8.63 -2.18 21.45
CA VAL A 5 9.08 -3.16 22.46
C VAL A 5 8.78 -4.61 22.07
N ARG A 6 8.03 -4.83 20.99
CA ARG A 6 7.72 -6.14 20.38
C ARG A 6 8.44 -6.34 19.05
N GLY A 7 9.40 -5.48 18.71
CA GLY A 7 10.13 -5.55 17.45
C GLY A 7 9.29 -5.21 16.20
N VAL A 8 8.15 -4.51 16.39
CA VAL A 8 7.25 -4.15 15.29
C VAL A 8 7.41 -2.67 14.95
N GLN A 9 7.73 -2.39 13.69
CA GLN A 9 7.79 -1.04 13.14
C GLN A 9 6.40 -0.44 12.99
N VAL A 10 6.32 0.89 13.07
CA VAL A 10 5.08 1.66 12.92
C VAL A 10 5.25 2.66 11.79
N HIS A 11 4.46 2.51 10.74
CA HIS A 11 4.43 3.42 9.61
C HIS A 11 3.16 4.27 9.65
N LEU A 12 3.30 5.59 9.60
CA LEU A 12 2.16 6.51 9.57
C LEU A 12 1.71 6.75 8.12
N THR A 13 0.45 6.48 7.85
CA THR A 13 -0.15 6.75 6.54
C THR A 13 -0.63 8.20 6.45
N LEU A 14 0.07 9.02 5.66
CA LEU A 14 -0.33 10.35 5.20
C LEU A 14 -0.64 10.29 3.70
N ASN A 15 -1.38 9.25 3.29
CA ASN A 15 -1.56 8.86 1.91
C ASN A 15 -2.88 9.38 1.30
N THR A 16 -3.21 10.62 1.60
CA THR A 16 -4.32 11.37 1.00
C THR A 16 -3.78 12.60 0.29
N LEU A 17 -4.54 13.14 -0.66
CA LEU A 17 -4.29 14.48 -1.18
C LEU A 17 -4.63 15.50 -0.10
N VAL A 18 -3.79 16.51 0.04
CA VAL A 18 -3.90 17.55 1.08
C VAL A 18 -4.08 18.91 0.41
N SER A 19 -5.12 19.63 0.83
CA SER A 19 -5.32 21.03 0.37
C SER A 19 -4.42 22.00 1.12
N ASP A 20 -4.20 23.18 0.57
CA ASP A 20 -3.40 24.25 1.22
C ASP A 20 -3.85 24.53 2.65
N ARG A 21 -5.16 24.44 2.92
CA ARG A 21 -5.75 24.67 4.26
C ARG A 21 -5.37 23.57 5.26
N GLU A 22 -5.08 22.38 4.80
CA GLU A 22 -4.72 21.21 5.62
C GLU A 22 -3.19 21.07 5.81
N MET A 23 -2.38 21.83 5.07
CA MET A 23 -0.92 21.71 5.09
C MET A 23 -0.31 22.01 6.47
N THR A 24 -0.87 22.97 7.21
CA THR A 24 -0.40 23.30 8.57
C THR A 24 -0.63 22.11 9.53
N GLU A 25 -1.82 21.52 9.50
CA GLU A 25 -2.15 20.35 10.32
C GLU A 25 -1.30 19.13 9.94
N ALA A 26 -1.07 18.92 8.64
CA ALA A 26 -0.16 17.88 8.15
C ALA A 26 1.27 18.08 8.68
N ALA A 27 1.77 19.32 8.69
CA ALA A 27 3.10 19.66 9.23
C ALA A 27 3.21 19.37 10.74
N GLU A 28 2.18 19.71 11.51
CA GLU A 28 2.11 19.42 12.95
C GLU A 28 2.11 17.91 13.21
N LEU A 29 1.31 17.14 12.44
CA LEU A 29 1.24 15.70 12.56
C LEU A 29 2.58 15.03 12.21
N ILE A 30 3.27 15.48 11.15
CA ILE A 30 4.59 14.98 10.77
C ILE A 30 5.59 15.23 11.91
N ARG A 31 5.62 16.44 12.45
CA ARG A 31 6.51 16.81 13.56
C ARG A 31 6.24 15.94 14.82
N TYR A 32 4.98 15.82 15.17
CA TYR A 32 4.56 14.99 16.30
C TYR A 32 4.97 13.52 16.13
N ALA A 33 4.72 12.94 14.94
CA ALA A 33 5.07 11.56 14.66
C ALA A 33 6.59 11.33 14.71
N ALA A 34 7.37 12.26 14.12
CA ALA A 34 8.84 12.18 14.16
C ALA A 34 9.39 12.24 15.59
N GLN A 35 8.86 13.12 16.43
CA GLN A 35 9.22 13.22 17.86
C GLN A 35 8.85 11.97 18.68
N ASN A 36 7.89 11.18 18.17
CA ASN A 36 7.46 9.91 18.78
C ASN A 36 8.07 8.67 18.13
N ASN A 37 9.19 8.83 17.41
CA ASN A 37 9.96 7.75 16.80
C ASN A 37 9.15 6.90 15.84
N ILE A 38 8.42 7.53 14.91
CA ILE A 38 7.79 6.82 13.80
C ILE A 38 8.88 6.24 12.89
N ASP A 39 8.68 5.03 12.35
CA ASP A 39 9.70 4.35 11.55
C ASP A 39 9.63 4.73 10.06
N ALA A 40 8.47 5.13 9.55
CA ALA A 40 8.32 5.66 8.19
C ALA A 40 7.00 6.43 8.01
N PHE A 41 6.97 7.30 7.00
CA PHE A 41 5.74 7.90 6.46
C PHE A 41 5.35 7.23 5.16
N ILE A 42 4.06 6.88 5.00
CA ILE A 42 3.51 6.41 3.72
C ILE A 42 2.72 7.56 3.10
N VAL A 43 3.17 8.11 1.97
CA VAL A 43 2.66 9.36 1.40
C VAL A 43 2.13 9.17 -0.01
N GLN A 44 1.16 10.02 -0.39
CA GLN A 44 0.64 10.14 -1.75
C GLN A 44 0.94 11.52 -2.34
N ASP A 45 0.68 12.57 -1.58
CA ASP A 45 0.76 13.95 -2.02
C ASP A 45 2.22 14.42 -2.14
N LEU A 46 2.58 15.04 -3.27
CA LEU A 46 3.94 15.50 -3.54
C LEU A 46 4.38 16.65 -2.62
N GLY A 47 3.44 17.53 -2.25
CA GLY A 47 3.67 18.59 -1.27
C GLY A 47 3.96 18.01 0.11
N VAL A 48 3.25 16.94 0.50
CA VAL A 48 3.51 16.23 1.76
C VAL A 48 4.86 15.50 1.72
N VAL A 49 5.29 14.94 0.58
CA VAL A 49 6.66 14.41 0.44
C VAL A 49 7.70 15.47 0.75
N GLN A 50 7.55 16.65 0.16
CA GLN A 50 8.46 17.78 0.40
C GLN A 50 8.42 18.22 1.87
N LEU A 51 7.24 18.29 2.45
CA LEU A 51 7.04 18.67 3.86
C LEU A 51 7.72 17.67 4.82
N CYS A 52 7.57 16.36 4.59
CA CYS A 52 8.26 15.31 5.36
C CYS A 52 9.79 15.48 5.29
N ARG A 53 10.34 15.76 4.10
CA ARG A 53 11.78 15.98 3.93
C ARG A 53 12.30 17.20 4.69
N GLN A 54 11.51 18.26 4.78
CA GLN A 54 11.88 19.48 5.50
C GLN A 54 11.79 19.33 7.03
N ILE A 55 10.72 18.70 7.51
CA ILE A 55 10.41 18.61 8.94
C ILE A 55 11.11 17.42 9.62
N ALA A 56 11.19 16.29 8.93
CA ALA A 56 11.67 15.03 9.48
C ALA A 56 12.63 14.30 8.50
N PRO A 57 13.77 14.93 8.13
CA PRO A 57 14.66 14.40 7.07
C PRO A 57 15.27 13.03 7.41
N GLY A 58 15.29 12.64 8.69
CA GLY A 58 15.79 11.33 9.14
C GLY A 58 14.76 10.21 9.09
N VAL A 59 13.47 10.52 8.83
CA VAL A 59 12.41 9.50 8.76
C VAL A 59 12.20 9.08 7.30
N PRO A 60 12.30 7.77 6.98
CA PRO A 60 12.06 7.27 5.63
C PRO A 60 10.67 7.60 5.11
N ILE A 61 10.59 7.90 3.81
CA ILE A 61 9.33 8.13 3.10
C ILE A 61 9.08 6.94 2.17
N HIS A 62 7.89 6.36 2.26
CA HIS A 62 7.40 5.31 1.37
C HIS A 62 6.28 5.87 0.48
N GLY A 63 6.39 5.66 -0.81
CA GLY A 63 5.35 6.02 -1.77
C GLY A 63 4.15 5.08 -1.64
N SER A 64 2.97 5.65 -1.40
CA SER A 64 1.72 4.90 -1.32
C SER A 64 1.32 4.32 -2.68
N THR A 65 0.57 3.23 -2.68
CA THR A 65 -0.13 2.73 -3.88
C THR A 65 -1.08 3.78 -4.49
N GLN A 66 -1.50 4.75 -3.70
CA GLN A 66 -2.30 5.90 -4.14
C GLN A 66 -1.54 6.84 -5.09
N MET A 67 -0.21 6.76 -5.17
CA MET A 67 0.62 7.48 -6.15
C MET A 67 0.52 6.87 -7.56
N THR A 68 -0.14 5.74 -7.71
CA THR A 68 -0.35 5.05 -9.00
C THR A 68 0.98 4.71 -9.71
N VAL A 69 1.97 4.26 -8.95
CA VAL A 69 3.28 3.89 -9.51
C VAL A 69 3.19 2.49 -10.11
N HIS A 70 3.25 2.40 -11.44
CA HIS A 70 3.08 1.16 -12.20
C HIS A 70 4.13 0.97 -13.31
N SER A 71 5.23 1.74 -13.24
CA SER A 71 6.30 1.64 -14.24
C SER A 71 7.66 1.99 -13.63
N LEU A 72 8.73 1.50 -14.24
CA LEU A 72 10.09 1.84 -13.81
C LEU A 72 10.37 3.35 -13.84
N PRO A 73 9.98 4.13 -14.88
CA PRO A 73 10.13 5.59 -14.83
C PRO A 73 9.44 6.24 -13.61
N GLY A 74 8.25 5.75 -13.22
CA GLY A 74 7.57 6.21 -12.01
C GLY A 74 8.35 5.91 -10.74
N VAL A 75 8.97 4.73 -10.64
CA VAL A 75 9.85 4.35 -9.51
C VAL A 75 11.10 5.24 -9.47
N LEU A 76 11.73 5.49 -10.62
CA LEU A 76 12.90 6.36 -10.72
C LEU A 76 12.58 7.81 -10.32
N LEU A 77 11.41 8.32 -10.68
CA LEU A 77 10.93 9.63 -10.21
C LEU A 77 10.76 9.65 -8.70
N CYS A 78 10.15 8.62 -8.11
CA CYS A 78 10.02 8.50 -6.65
C CYS A 78 11.40 8.48 -5.98
N ALA A 79 12.36 7.74 -6.53
CA ALA A 79 13.74 7.72 -6.03
C ALA A 79 14.40 9.12 -6.07
N ALA A 80 14.24 9.85 -7.18
CA ALA A 80 14.74 11.22 -7.33
C ALA A 80 14.11 12.19 -6.31
N MET A 81 12.88 11.93 -5.90
CA MET A 81 12.17 12.69 -4.86
C MET A 81 12.63 12.31 -3.44
N GLY A 82 13.53 11.33 -3.27
CA GLY A 82 14.03 10.87 -1.97
C GLY A 82 13.15 9.85 -1.27
N ILE A 83 12.16 9.29 -1.97
CA ILE A 83 11.35 8.17 -1.49
C ILE A 83 12.26 6.93 -1.43
N LYS A 84 12.15 6.14 -0.36
CA LYS A 84 13.00 4.97 -0.10
C LYS A 84 12.35 3.64 -0.48
N ARG A 85 11.02 3.60 -0.48
CA ARG A 85 10.22 2.43 -0.85
C ARG A 85 8.98 2.88 -1.61
N VAL A 86 8.53 2.08 -2.56
CA VAL A 86 7.27 2.32 -3.29
C VAL A 86 6.37 1.09 -3.20
N VAL A 87 5.11 1.32 -2.83
CA VAL A 87 4.05 0.32 -2.97
C VAL A 87 3.53 0.37 -4.41
N LEU A 88 3.87 -0.64 -5.20
CA LEU A 88 3.43 -0.72 -6.59
C LEU A 88 1.90 -0.82 -6.70
N SER A 89 1.39 -0.37 -7.82
CA SER A 89 0.00 -0.56 -8.22
C SER A 89 -0.35 -2.05 -8.32
N ARG A 90 -1.60 -2.41 -8.02
CA ARG A 90 -2.05 -3.82 -7.88
C ARG A 90 -2.33 -4.50 -9.21
N GLU A 91 -2.40 -3.74 -10.27
CA GLU A 91 -2.71 -4.18 -11.64
C GLU A 91 -1.50 -4.67 -12.43
N LEU A 92 -0.30 -4.62 -11.84
CA LEU A 92 0.94 -5.06 -12.49
C LEU A 92 1.02 -6.59 -12.59
N SER A 93 1.51 -7.07 -13.72
CA SER A 93 1.84 -8.48 -13.95
C SER A 93 3.14 -8.88 -13.21
N ARG A 94 3.38 -10.19 -13.12
CA ARG A 94 4.62 -10.74 -12.53
C ARG A 94 5.87 -10.30 -13.29
N GLU A 95 5.78 -10.25 -14.60
CA GLU A 95 6.85 -9.86 -15.50
C GLU A 95 7.23 -8.38 -15.30
N GLU A 96 6.24 -7.51 -15.16
CA GLU A 96 6.45 -6.09 -14.87
C GLU A 96 7.06 -5.88 -13.48
N ILE A 97 6.56 -6.59 -12.46
CA ILE A 97 7.13 -6.52 -11.10
C ILE A 97 8.59 -6.96 -11.13
N ARG A 98 8.92 -8.10 -11.79
CA ARG A 98 10.28 -8.60 -11.93
C ARG A 98 11.18 -7.58 -12.61
N TYR A 99 10.74 -6.99 -13.71
CA TYR A 99 11.49 -5.98 -14.45
C TYR A 99 11.76 -4.73 -13.58
N ILE A 100 10.74 -4.25 -12.86
CA ILE A 100 10.86 -3.10 -11.96
C ILE A 100 11.84 -3.41 -10.82
N CYS A 101 11.70 -4.55 -10.14
CA CYS A 101 12.59 -4.94 -9.05
C CYS A 101 14.06 -5.04 -9.49
N ALA A 102 14.31 -5.63 -10.67
CA ALA A 102 15.67 -5.79 -11.22
C ALA A 102 16.36 -4.46 -11.55
N ASN A 103 15.61 -3.38 -11.79
CA ASN A 103 16.12 -2.09 -12.23
C ASN A 103 15.85 -0.94 -11.23
N SER A 104 15.19 -1.23 -10.11
CA SER A 104 14.83 -0.22 -9.12
C SER A 104 16.00 0.14 -8.20
N PRO A 105 16.31 1.43 -8.01
CA PRO A 105 17.28 1.86 -7.01
C PRO A 105 16.71 1.96 -5.59
N ILE A 106 15.42 1.72 -5.42
CA ILE A 106 14.70 1.81 -4.15
C ILE A 106 13.91 0.54 -3.87
N GLU A 107 13.49 0.35 -2.63
CA GLU A 107 12.74 -0.82 -2.20
C GLU A 107 11.35 -0.90 -2.85
N ILE A 108 10.96 -2.11 -3.21
CA ILE A 108 9.66 -2.40 -3.79
C ILE A 108 8.78 -3.17 -2.80
N GLU A 109 7.56 -2.68 -2.62
CA GLU A 109 6.50 -3.30 -1.82
C GLU A 109 5.31 -3.66 -2.72
N VAL A 110 4.73 -4.84 -2.54
CA VAL A 110 3.56 -5.30 -3.30
C VAL A 110 2.44 -5.78 -2.40
N PHE A 111 1.19 -5.58 -2.82
CA PHE A 111 0.04 -6.19 -2.15
C PHE A 111 -0.02 -7.69 -2.45
N VAL A 112 -0.11 -8.50 -1.40
CA VAL A 112 -0.14 -9.96 -1.50
C VAL A 112 -1.44 -10.57 -0.98
N HIS A 113 -2.26 -9.81 -0.25
CA HIS A 113 -3.51 -10.32 0.31
C HIS A 113 -4.59 -9.25 0.42
N GLY A 114 -5.84 -9.67 0.19
CA GLY A 114 -7.04 -8.91 0.42
C GLY A 114 -7.71 -8.39 -0.85
N ALA A 115 -8.64 -7.47 -0.68
CA ALA A 115 -9.50 -7.00 -1.75
C ALA A 115 -8.74 -6.24 -2.83
N LEU A 116 -8.95 -6.64 -4.09
CA LEU A 116 -8.51 -5.88 -5.27
C LEU A 116 -9.52 -4.81 -5.66
N CYS A 117 -9.03 -3.66 -6.12
CA CYS A 117 -9.85 -2.62 -6.70
C CYS A 117 -10.17 -2.93 -8.16
N MET A 118 -11.40 -2.63 -8.61
CA MET A 118 -11.79 -2.75 -10.01
C MET A 118 -11.13 -1.67 -10.88
N CYS A 119 -10.83 -0.52 -10.28
CA CYS A 119 -10.17 0.62 -10.92
C CYS A 119 -8.66 0.58 -10.68
N TYR A 120 -7.90 1.32 -11.49
CA TYR A 120 -6.48 1.58 -11.23
C TYR A 120 -6.25 2.08 -9.80
N SER A 121 -5.15 1.63 -9.21
CA SER A 121 -4.76 2.00 -7.85
C SER A 121 -4.70 3.51 -7.67
N GLY A 122 -5.38 4.04 -6.65
CA GLY A 122 -5.41 5.47 -6.36
C GLY A 122 -6.34 6.32 -7.24
N GLN A 123 -6.92 5.79 -8.31
CA GLN A 123 -7.69 6.57 -9.31
C GLN A 123 -9.20 6.36 -9.26
N CYS A 124 -9.70 5.63 -8.25
CA CYS A 124 -11.14 5.37 -8.14
C CYS A 124 -11.88 6.50 -7.39
N TYR A 125 -12.80 7.14 -8.11
CA TYR A 125 -13.68 8.18 -7.54
C TYR A 125 -15.13 7.70 -7.36
N MET A 126 -15.46 6.45 -7.70
CA MET A 126 -16.84 5.95 -7.73
C MET A 126 -17.55 6.14 -6.38
N SER A 127 -16.91 5.79 -5.27
CA SER A 127 -17.50 5.95 -3.93
C SER A 127 -17.70 7.42 -3.53
N ALA A 128 -16.83 8.31 -4.00
CA ALA A 128 -16.99 9.75 -3.77
C ALA A 128 -18.14 10.33 -4.60
N MET A 129 -18.27 9.93 -5.86
CA MET A 129 -19.30 10.41 -6.78
C MET A 129 -20.71 9.96 -6.37
N ILE A 130 -20.87 8.71 -5.93
CA ILE A 130 -22.17 8.14 -5.58
C ILE A 130 -22.64 8.60 -4.19
N GLY A 131 -21.73 8.67 -3.21
CA GLY A 131 -22.11 8.85 -1.80
C GLY A 131 -21.21 9.79 -1.00
N GLY A 132 -20.38 10.63 -1.63
CA GLY A 132 -19.50 11.58 -0.95
C GLY A 132 -18.39 10.94 -0.10
N ARG A 133 -18.16 9.61 -0.23
CA ARG A 133 -17.18 8.86 0.55
C ARG A 133 -15.91 8.60 -0.28
N SER A 134 -14.93 9.48 -0.15
CA SER A 134 -13.68 9.34 -0.90
C SER A 134 -12.89 8.10 -0.51
N GLY A 135 -12.60 7.23 -1.49
CA GLY A 135 -11.70 6.09 -1.33
C GLY A 135 -10.27 6.53 -1.06
N ASN A 136 -9.84 7.63 -1.65
CA ASN A 136 -8.50 8.20 -1.46
C ASN A 136 -8.30 8.74 -0.03
N ARG A 137 -9.39 9.09 0.66
CA ARG A 137 -9.38 9.48 2.08
C ARG A 137 -9.76 8.31 3.01
N GLY A 138 -9.60 7.08 2.57
CA GLY A 138 -9.84 5.88 3.39
C GLY A 138 -11.31 5.56 3.66
N ARG A 139 -12.27 6.22 3.01
CA ARG A 139 -13.71 6.14 3.31
C ARG A 139 -14.51 5.38 2.23
N CYS A 140 -13.84 4.58 1.39
CA CYS A 140 -14.49 3.84 0.32
C CYS A 140 -15.64 2.98 0.84
N ALA A 141 -16.84 3.16 0.26
CA ALA A 141 -18.03 2.35 0.56
C ALA A 141 -18.07 1.02 -0.21
N GLN A 142 -17.05 0.73 -1.00
CA GLN A 142 -16.93 -0.46 -1.85
C GLN A 142 -18.12 -0.64 -2.83
N PRO A 143 -18.52 0.37 -3.60
CA PRO A 143 -19.62 0.24 -4.54
C PRO A 143 -19.40 -0.88 -5.56
N CYS A 144 -18.15 -1.15 -5.96
CA CYS A 144 -17.82 -2.27 -6.84
C CYS A 144 -18.11 -3.67 -6.24
N ARG A 145 -18.41 -3.77 -4.93
CA ARG A 145 -18.77 -5.03 -4.25
C ARG A 145 -20.29 -5.17 -4.03
N GLN A 146 -21.08 -4.21 -4.53
CA GLN A 146 -22.53 -4.27 -4.45
C GLN A 146 -23.11 -5.11 -5.60
N SER A 147 -24.34 -5.61 -5.40
CA SER A 147 -25.06 -6.25 -6.48
C SER A 147 -25.66 -5.17 -7.40
N TYR A 148 -25.53 -5.41 -8.70
CA TYR A 148 -26.13 -4.57 -9.74
C TYR A 148 -27.17 -5.40 -10.49
N GLY A 149 -28.45 -4.97 -10.44
CA GLY A 149 -29.54 -5.60 -11.19
C GLY A 149 -29.65 -5.00 -12.59
N TYR A 150 -29.51 -5.84 -13.60
CA TYR A 150 -29.92 -5.53 -14.97
C TYR A 150 -30.78 -6.68 -15.49
N THR A 151 -31.87 -6.35 -16.17
CA THR A 151 -32.95 -7.30 -16.52
C THR A 151 -32.53 -8.53 -17.30
N HIS A 152 -31.31 -8.58 -17.83
CA HIS A 152 -30.78 -9.68 -18.62
C HIS A 152 -29.39 -10.19 -18.18
N TRP A 153 -28.85 -9.72 -17.05
CA TRP A 153 -27.54 -10.16 -16.55
C TRP A 153 -27.69 -11.26 -15.49
N GLN A 154 -26.98 -12.37 -15.71
CA GLN A 154 -26.95 -13.47 -14.77
C GLN A 154 -26.00 -13.21 -13.57
N GLU A 155 -25.01 -12.33 -13.71
CA GLU A 155 -24.09 -11.99 -12.64
C GLU A 155 -24.65 -10.88 -11.74
N LYS A 156 -24.80 -11.21 -10.45
CA LYS A 156 -25.25 -10.25 -9.44
C LYS A 156 -24.17 -9.21 -9.06
N TYR A 157 -22.90 -9.54 -9.20
CA TYR A 157 -21.76 -8.74 -8.71
C TYR A 157 -20.71 -8.50 -9.82
N PRO A 158 -21.08 -7.87 -10.94
CA PRO A 158 -20.23 -7.81 -12.14
C PRO A 158 -18.91 -7.05 -11.95
N LEU A 159 -18.82 -6.15 -10.95
CA LEU A 159 -17.62 -5.37 -10.66
C LEU A 159 -16.79 -5.95 -9.50
N SER A 160 -17.24 -7.03 -8.88
CA SER A 160 -16.58 -7.61 -7.73
C SER A 160 -15.46 -8.56 -8.15
N LEU A 161 -14.23 -8.10 -8.08
CA LEU A 161 -13.07 -8.97 -8.27
C LEU A 161 -12.93 -9.97 -7.12
N LYS A 162 -12.26 -11.10 -7.38
CA LYS A 162 -11.79 -12.03 -6.35
C LYS A 162 -10.73 -11.35 -5.49
N ASP A 163 -10.67 -11.72 -4.22
CA ASP A 163 -9.61 -11.23 -3.33
C ASP A 163 -8.27 -11.86 -3.71
N ASN A 164 -7.20 -11.08 -3.54
CA ASN A 164 -5.84 -11.54 -3.79
C ASN A 164 -5.36 -12.46 -2.68
N CYS A 165 -4.60 -13.50 -3.05
CA CYS A 165 -3.85 -14.35 -2.12
C CYS A 165 -2.61 -14.90 -2.83
N LEU A 166 -1.44 -14.34 -2.52
CA LEU A 166 -0.18 -14.67 -3.19
C LEU A 166 0.72 -15.58 -2.35
N ILE A 167 0.19 -16.31 -1.36
CA ILE A 167 0.95 -17.28 -0.57
C ILE A 167 1.74 -18.27 -1.47
N PRO A 168 1.14 -18.86 -2.53
CA PRO A 168 1.88 -19.79 -3.40
C PRO A 168 3.06 -19.15 -4.16
N TYR A 169 3.10 -17.83 -4.24
CA TYR A 169 4.09 -17.07 -5.02
C TYR A 169 5.13 -16.35 -4.15
N LEU A 170 5.15 -16.55 -2.83
CA LEU A 170 6.04 -15.82 -1.91
C LEU A 170 7.51 -16.01 -2.26
N ARG A 171 7.93 -17.24 -2.59
CA ARG A 171 9.30 -17.55 -3.02
C ARG A 171 9.66 -16.78 -4.29
N GLU A 172 8.80 -16.79 -5.28
CA GLU A 172 9.01 -16.07 -6.54
C GLU A 172 9.13 -14.56 -6.30
N LEU A 173 8.27 -13.97 -5.45
CA LEU A 173 8.35 -12.55 -5.08
C LEU A 173 9.67 -12.20 -4.38
N GLN A 174 10.15 -13.06 -3.48
CA GLN A 174 11.43 -12.89 -2.82
C GLN A 174 12.60 -12.96 -3.83
N GLU A 175 12.57 -13.91 -4.75
CA GLU A 175 13.58 -14.07 -5.80
C GLU A 175 13.60 -12.91 -6.79
N MET A 176 12.45 -12.27 -7.03
CA MET A 176 12.36 -11.03 -7.82
C MET A 176 13.00 -9.83 -7.14
N GLY A 177 13.22 -9.86 -5.81
CA GLY A 177 13.72 -8.74 -5.04
C GLY A 177 12.64 -7.87 -4.39
N VAL A 178 11.41 -8.36 -4.27
CA VAL A 178 10.37 -7.70 -3.46
C VAL A 178 10.78 -7.76 -1.99
N VAL A 179 10.90 -6.60 -1.33
CA VAL A 179 11.39 -6.51 0.06
C VAL A 179 10.27 -6.39 1.09
N SER A 180 9.06 -6.03 0.67
CA SER A 180 7.93 -5.84 1.57
C SER A 180 6.64 -6.37 0.98
N LEU A 181 5.89 -7.11 1.79
CA LEU A 181 4.62 -7.73 1.45
C LEU A 181 3.49 -7.02 2.20
N LYS A 182 2.55 -6.44 1.45
CA LYS A 182 1.45 -5.67 2.03
C LYS A 182 0.16 -6.47 2.12
N LEU A 183 -0.41 -6.54 3.32
CA LEU A 183 -1.72 -7.13 3.58
C LEU A 183 -2.77 -6.03 3.68
N GLU A 184 -3.89 -6.16 2.96
CA GLU A 184 -5.01 -5.22 3.06
C GLU A 184 -5.89 -5.59 4.24
N GLY A 185 -5.94 -4.73 5.25
CA GLY A 185 -6.68 -5.00 6.48
C GLY A 185 -7.43 -3.79 7.05
N ARG A 186 -7.34 -2.61 6.43
CA ARG A 186 -7.86 -1.34 6.98
C ARG A 186 -9.34 -1.37 7.38
N MET A 187 -10.18 -2.05 6.61
CA MET A 187 -11.62 -2.19 6.88
C MET A 187 -11.99 -3.54 7.49
N LYS A 188 -10.99 -4.29 7.94
CA LYS A 188 -11.18 -5.63 8.50
C LYS A 188 -11.07 -5.60 10.02
N ARG A 189 -11.64 -6.61 10.68
CA ARG A 189 -11.53 -6.79 12.13
C ARG A 189 -10.10 -7.18 12.53
N ALA A 190 -9.71 -6.90 13.76
CA ALA A 190 -8.37 -7.20 14.27
C ALA A 190 -8.02 -8.69 14.17
N GLU A 191 -8.99 -9.56 14.42
CA GLU A 191 -8.82 -11.02 14.34
C GLU A 191 -8.46 -11.48 12.92
N TYR A 192 -9.07 -10.87 11.90
CA TYR A 192 -8.74 -11.14 10.50
C TYR A 192 -7.28 -10.75 10.22
N VAL A 193 -6.88 -9.54 10.62
CA VAL A 193 -5.51 -9.05 10.40
C VAL A 193 -4.50 -9.94 11.11
N ALA A 194 -4.76 -10.31 12.35
CA ALA A 194 -3.90 -11.19 13.14
C ALA A 194 -3.75 -12.57 12.48
N THR A 195 -4.86 -13.18 12.07
CA THR A 195 -4.85 -14.51 11.44
C THR A 195 -4.10 -14.50 10.11
N VAL A 196 -4.42 -13.55 9.23
CA VAL A 196 -3.76 -13.45 7.92
C VAL A 196 -2.26 -13.19 8.09
N THR A 197 -1.88 -12.27 8.98
CA THR A 197 -0.46 -11.97 9.25
C THR A 197 0.28 -13.20 9.79
N ALA A 198 -0.33 -13.95 10.71
CA ALA A 198 0.28 -15.18 11.25
C ALA A 198 0.50 -16.24 10.17
N VAL A 199 -0.47 -16.42 9.24
CA VAL A 199 -0.33 -17.37 8.13
C VAL A 199 0.81 -16.95 7.18
N TYR A 200 0.88 -15.67 6.79
CA TYR A 200 1.98 -15.18 5.94
C TYR A 200 3.33 -15.28 6.65
N ARG A 201 3.38 -14.96 7.96
CA ARG A 201 4.62 -15.07 8.74
C ARG A 201 5.10 -16.53 8.77
N LYS A 202 4.22 -17.46 9.09
CA LYS A 202 4.52 -18.89 9.07
C LYS A 202 5.05 -19.36 7.72
N ALA A 203 4.40 -18.97 6.62
CA ALA A 203 4.84 -19.34 5.27
C ALA A 203 6.24 -18.79 4.95
N LEU A 204 6.57 -17.57 5.37
CA LEU A 204 7.91 -16.98 5.20
C LEU A 204 8.97 -17.68 6.05
N ASP A 205 8.64 -18.05 7.29
CA ASP A 205 9.56 -18.76 8.19
C ASP A 205 9.90 -20.15 7.65
N GLU A 206 8.90 -20.89 7.15
CA GLU A 206 9.09 -22.20 6.51
C GLU A 206 9.98 -22.10 5.25
N MET A 207 9.87 -21.03 4.46
CA MET A 207 10.73 -20.80 3.30
C MET A 207 12.20 -20.57 3.69
N THR A 208 12.46 -19.97 4.84
CA THR A 208 13.82 -19.69 5.34
C THR A 208 14.50 -20.97 5.81
N VAL A 209 13.77 -21.89 6.42
CA VAL A 209 14.27 -23.18 6.93
C VAL A 209 14.61 -24.16 5.80
N THR A 210 13.91 -24.07 4.67
CA THR A 210 14.09 -25.00 3.52
C THR A 210 15.18 -24.58 2.52
N LYS A 211 16.02 -23.58 2.84
CA LYS A 211 17.21 -23.28 2.01
C LYS A 211 18.23 -24.42 2.17
N PRO A 212 18.52 -25.23 1.12
CA PRO A 212 19.63 -26.17 1.22
C PRO A 212 20.93 -25.39 1.44
N MET A 213 21.78 -25.93 2.34
CA MET A 213 23.16 -25.48 2.50
C MET A 213 23.92 -25.68 1.19
#